data_0e1124fba1d157f06de226bef5cbaa23
#
_entry.id   0e1124fba1d157f06de226bef5cbaa23
#
_cell.length_a   1.000
_cell.length_b   1.000
_cell.length_c   1.000
_cell.angle_alpha   90.00
_cell.angle_beta   90.00
_cell.angle_gamma   90.00
#
_symmetry.space_group_name_H-M   'P 1'
#
loop_
_entity.id
_entity.type
_entity.pdbx_description
1 polymer ?
#
loop_
_entity_poly.entity_id
_entity_poly.type
_entity_poly.pdbx_seq_one_letter_code
_entity_poly.pdbx_strand_id
1 'polypeptide(L)'
;MLKIKKLSLFFLITAFINSCGMFDTTVTIYGAYEYNCTTNELRVLNSDDPIYPFLKKKSWYTRDEFYEAYVGHVLQPYEDMPLSESTLKEITPTLEDSNSMFNEIKNYVDCENPKDVLL
;
A
#
# COMPACT_ATOMS: atom_id res chain seq x y z
N MET A 1 30.06 -0.22 -33.94
CA MET A 1 30.04 0.56 -32.71
C MET A 1 28.85 1.49 -32.59
N LEU A 2 28.62 2.34 -33.58
CA LEU A 2 27.49 3.26 -33.55
C LEU A 2 26.15 2.57 -33.45
N LYS A 3 26.01 1.41 -34.16
CA LYS A 3 24.78 0.65 -34.10
C LYS A 3 24.50 0.10 -32.71
N ILE A 4 25.54 -0.33 -32.02
CA ILE A 4 25.39 -0.87 -30.67
C ILE A 4 24.92 0.24 -29.71
N LYS A 5 25.47 1.43 -29.84
CA LYS A 5 25.07 2.57 -29.02
C LYS A 5 23.62 2.94 -29.27
N LYS A 6 23.19 2.96 -30.53
CA LYS A 6 21.81 3.27 -30.88
C LYS A 6 20.85 2.22 -30.33
N LEU A 7 21.21 0.95 -30.43
CA LEU A 7 20.41 -0.14 -29.88
C LEU A 7 20.28 -0.03 -28.37
N SER A 8 21.38 0.25 -27.70
CA SER A 8 21.38 0.42 -26.25
C SER A 8 20.50 1.58 -25.84
N LEU A 9 20.58 2.69 -26.55
CA LEU A 9 19.76 3.87 -26.27
C LEU A 9 18.27 3.57 -26.46
N PHE A 10 17.94 2.90 -27.54
CA PHE A 10 16.57 2.51 -27.83
C PHE A 10 16.01 1.60 -26.72
N PHE A 11 16.80 0.66 -26.30
CA PHE A 11 16.42 -0.26 -25.21
C PHE A 11 16.17 0.49 -23.90
N LEU A 12 17.01 1.46 -23.59
CA LEU A 12 16.85 2.29 -22.40
C LEU A 12 15.56 3.11 -22.44
N ILE A 13 15.24 3.67 -23.61
CA ILE A 13 14.01 4.44 -23.79
C ILE A 13 12.78 3.56 -23.55
N THR A 14 12.79 2.36 -24.09
CA THR A 14 11.69 1.41 -23.90
C THR A 14 11.52 1.05 -22.43
N ALA A 15 12.61 0.75 -21.74
CA ALA A 15 12.58 0.44 -20.32
C ALA A 15 12.07 1.64 -19.51
N PHE A 16 12.52 2.84 -19.86
CA PHE A 16 12.07 4.06 -19.19
C PHE A 16 10.56 4.26 -19.33
N ILE A 17 10.01 4.07 -20.53
CA ILE A 17 8.58 4.22 -20.77
C ILE A 17 7.79 3.24 -19.90
N ASN A 18 8.25 2.00 -19.78
CA ASN A 18 7.59 0.99 -18.97
C ASN A 18 7.68 1.26 -17.48
N SER A 19 8.69 1.97 -17.03
CA SER A 19 8.94 2.21 -15.61
C SER A 19 8.48 3.58 -15.14
N CYS A 20 7.99 4.45 -16.01
CA CYS A 20 7.69 5.83 -15.64
C CYS A 20 6.37 6.03 -14.89
N GLY A 21 5.63 4.97 -14.60
CA GLY A 21 4.40 5.08 -13.83
C GLY A 21 3.23 5.77 -14.54
N MET A 22 3.40 6.20 -15.78
CA MET A 22 2.32 6.82 -16.55
C MET A 22 1.14 5.89 -16.79
N PHE A 23 1.37 4.59 -16.68
CA PHE A 23 0.37 3.57 -16.92
C PHE A 23 -0.10 2.90 -15.63
N ASP A 24 0.25 3.46 -14.47
CA ASP A 24 -0.28 2.96 -13.22
C ASP A 24 -1.79 3.16 -13.19
N THR A 25 -2.49 2.11 -12.83
CA THR A 25 -3.94 2.13 -12.73
C THR A 25 -4.32 2.33 -11.27
N THR A 26 -4.88 3.49 -10.97
CA THR A 26 -5.34 3.80 -9.62
C THR A 26 -6.85 3.94 -9.60
N VAL A 27 -7.46 3.50 -8.50
CA VAL A 27 -8.90 3.54 -8.28
C VAL A 27 -9.18 4.28 -6.98
N THR A 28 -10.05 5.28 -7.04
CA THR A 28 -10.46 6.03 -5.86
C THR A 28 -11.72 5.39 -5.27
N ILE A 29 -11.72 5.17 -3.94
CA ILE A 29 -12.81 4.51 -3.23
C ILE A 29 -13.45 5.50 -2.28
N TYR A 30 -14.70 5.88 -2.56
CA TYR A 30 -15.51 6.80 -1.75
C TYR A 30 -14.82 8.13 -1.44
N GLY A 31 -13.85 8.54 -2.26
CA GLY A 31 -13.08 9.76 -2.01
C GLY A 31 -12.16 9.68 -0.79
N ALA A 32 -12.07 8.53 -0.13
CA ALA A 32 -11.30 8.35 1.10
C ALA A 32 -10.02 7.56 0.92
N TYR A 33 -10.03 6.61 0.01
CA TYR A 33 -8.90 5.71 -0.25
C TYR A 33 -8.58 5.66 -1.72
N GLU A 34 -7.35 5.26 -2.03
CA GLU A 34 -6.93 5.03 -3.40
C GLU A 34 -6.14 3.72 -3.45
N TYR A 35 -6.42 2.89 -4.42
CA TYR A 35 -5.74 1.62 -4.64
C TYR A 35 -5.05 1.63 -5.98
N ASN A 36 -3.78 1.24 -6.00
CA ASN A 36 -2.99 1.12 -7.22
C ASN A 36 -2.97 -0.34 -7.67
N CYS A 37 -3.69 -0.65 -8.74
CA CYS A 37 -3.78 -2.00 -9.28
C CYS A 37 -2.47 -2.47 -9.90
N THR A 38 -1.61 -1.56 -10.29
CA THR A 38 -0.31 -1.88 -10.90
C THR A 38 0.69 -2.33 -9.86
N THR A 39 0.76 -1.62 -8.72
CA THR A 39 1.74 -1.88 -7.66
C THR A 39 1.16 -2.66 -6.49
N ASN A 40 -0.16 -2.83 -6.44
CA ASN A 40 -0.88 -3.45 -5.31
C ASN A 40 -0.65 -2.72 -3.99
N GLU A 41 -0.70 -1.41 -4.06
CA GLU A 41 -0.56 -0.53 -2.89
C GLU A 41 -1.84 0.24 -2.67
N LEU A 42 -2.07 0.63 -1.41
CA LEU A 42 -3.19 1.51 -1.07
C LEU A 42 -2.70 2.74 -0.32
N ARG A 43 -3.50 3.79 -0.33
CA ARG A 43 -3.24 5.00 0.46
C ARG A 43 -4.54 5.63 0.93
N VAL A 44 -4.46 6.37 2.04
CA VAL A 44 -5.55 7.20 2.53
C VAL A 44 -5.38 8.60 1.98
N LEU A 45 -6.49 9.21 1.59
CA LEU A 45 -6.49 10.55 1.02
C LEU A 45 -6.69 11.63 2.08
N ASN A 46 -7.34 11.28 3.19
CA ASN A 46 -7.61 12.19 4.29
C ASN A 46 -6.69 11.92 5.48
N SER A 47 -6.20 12.98 6.13
CA SER A 47 -5.25 12.85 7.24
C SER A 47 -5.85 12.26 8.52
N ASP A 48 -7.16 12.36 8.69
CA ASP A 48 -7.84 11.95 9.93
C ASP A 48 -8.78 10.77 9.67
N ASP A 49 -8.23 9.69 9.13
CA ASP A 49 -9.03 8.49 8.90
C ASP A 49 -9.32 7.79 10.22
N PRO A 50 -10.60 7.66 10.63
CA PRO A 50 -10.94 7.04 11.91
C PRO A 50 -10.78 5.53 11.90
N ILE A 51 -10.73 4.89 10.74
CA ILE A 51 -10.63 3.43 10.62
C ILE A 51 -9.18 2.98 10.60
N TYR A 52 -8.32 3.73 9.90
CA TYR A 52 -6.90 3.41 9.74
C TYR A 52 -6.02 4.58 10.19
N PRO A 53 -6.06 4.96 11.48
CA PRO A 53 -5.33 6.14 11.97
C PRO A 53 -3.81 5.98 11.93
N PHE A 54 -3.32 4.76 11.73
CA PHE A 54 -1.89 4.46 11.64
C PHE A 54 -1.30 4.69 10.26
N LEU A 55 -2.14 4.99 9.25
CA LEU A 55 -1.66 5.26 7.91
C LEU A 55 -1.43 6.76 7.71
N LYS A 56 -0.28 7.10 7.17
CA LYS A 56 0.02 8.50 6.85
C LYS A 56 -0.71 8.91 5.58
N LYS A 57 -1.29 10.11 5.61
CA LYS A 57 -1.99 10.69 4.48
C LYS A 57 -1.14 10.67 3.22
N LYS A 58 -1.72 10.16 2.14
CA LYS A 58 -1.11 10.12 0.80
C LYS A 58 0.16 9.30 0.67
N SER A 59 0.48 8.49 1.66
CA SER A 59 1.60 7.55 1.56
C SER A 59 1.08 6.21 1.05
N TRP A 60 1.79 5.62 0.10
CA TRP A 60 1.45 4.32 -0.44
C TRP A 60 1.96 3.21 0.48
N TYR A 61 1.13 2.21 0.68
CA TYR A 61 1.44 1.06 1.54
C TYR A 61 1.21 -0.24 0.79
N THR A 62 2.25 -1.07 0.74
CA THR A 62 2.10 -2.48 0.36
C THR A 62 1.45 -3.23 1.52
N ARG A 63 1.10 -4.50 1.31
CA ARG A 63 0.57 -5.34 2.40
C ARG A 63 1.52 -5.40 3.58
N ASP A 64 2.81 -5.56 3.32
CA ASP A 64 3.82 -5.66 4.36
C ASP A 64 3.99 -4.34 5.10
N GLU A 65 4.02 -3.23 4.39
CA GLU A 65 4.11 -1.90 4.99
C GLU A 65 2.86 -1.57 5.81
N PHE A 66 1.70 -1.98 5.32
CA PHE A 66 0.45 -1.83 6.06
C PHE A 66 0.49 -2.61 7.37
N TYR A 67 0.98 -3.84 7.33
CA TYR A 67 1.14 -4.67 8.52
C TYR A 67 2.10 -4.03 9.52
N GLU A 68 3.25 -3.56 9.06
CA GLU A 68 4.24 -2.90 9.92
C GLU A 68 3.65 -1.66 10.60
N ALA A 69 2.92 -0.85 9.86
CA ALA A 69 2.27 0.34 10.41
C ALA A 69 1.22 -0.04 11.46
N TYR A 70 0.45 -1.07 11.20
CA TYR A 70 -0.57 -1.56 12.12
C TYR A 70 0.04 -2.09 13.41
N VAL A 71 1.07 -2.93 13.32
CA VAL A 71 1.79 -3.47 14.48
C VAL A 71 2.38 -2.33 15.31
N GLY A 72 3.03 -1.37 14.67
CA GLY A 72 3.59 -0.23 15.35
C GLY A 72 2.55 0.56 16.13
N HIS A 73 1.38 0.75 15.53
CA HIS A 73 0.28 1.47 16.17
C HIS A 73 -0.26 0.71 17.39
N VAL A 74 -0.48 -0.59 17.25
CA VAL A 74 -1.02 -1.41 18.35
C VAL A 74 -0.03 -1.50 19.52
N LEU A 75 1.26 -1.62 19.23
CA LEU A 75 2.27 -1.79 20.26
C LEU A 75 2.75 -0.48 20.89
N GLN A 76 2.44 0.66 20.29
CA GLN A 76 2.89 1.97 20.77
C GLN A 76 2.57 2.22 22.25
N PRO A 77 1.36 1.94 22.78
CA PRO A 77 1.06 2.17 24.18
C PRO A 77 1.90 1.32 25.14
N TYR A 78 2.53 0.26 24.64
CA TYR A 78 3.33 -0.66 25.45
C TYR A 78 4.82 -0.47 25.27
N GLU A 79 5.24 0.56 24.57
CA GLU A 79 6.63 0.76 24.15
C GLU A 79 7.62 0.78 25.31
N ASP A 80 7.21 1.39 26.44
CA ASP A 80 8.05 1.53 27.64
C ASP A 80 7.72 0.50 28.73
N MET A 81 6.93 -0.52 28.42
CA MET A 81 6.55 -1.54 29.39
C MET A 81 7.41 -2.78 29.29
N PRO A 82 7.88 -3.33 30.41
CA PRO A 82 8.61 -4.60 30.41
C PRO A 82 7.62 -5.77 30.25
N LEU A 83 7.37 -6.16 29.02
CA LEU A 83 6.43 -7.25 28.70
C LEU A 83 7.19 -8.58 28.57
N SER A 84 6.55 -9.65 29.05
CA SER A 84 7.04 -11.00 28.78
C SER A 84 6.82 -11.36 27.33
N GLU A 85 7.60 -12.35 26.83
CA GLU A 85 7.44 -12.80 25.44
C GLU A 85 6.02 -13.30 25.15
N SER A 86 5.42 -14.01 26.12
CA SER A 86 4.06 -14.54 25.94
C SER A 86 3.02 -13.42 25.84
N THR A 87 3.14 -12.39 26.67
CA THR A 87 2.25 -11.24 26.62
C THR A 87 2.43 -10.47 25.31
N LEU A 88 3.68 -10.23 24.91
CA LEU A 88 3.98 -9.56 23.68
C LEU A 88 3.39 -10.30 22.48
N LYS A 89 3.48 -11.62 22.48
CA LYS A 89 2.91 -12.46 21.42
C LYS A 89 1.38 -12.35 21.38
N GLU A 90 0.73 -12.29 22.54
CA GLU A 90 -0.73 -12.16 22.60
C GLU A 90 -1.24 -10.84 22.05
N ILE A 91 -0.55 -9.72 22.32
CA ILE A 91 -0.99 -8.40 21.91
C ILE A 91 -0.52 -8.01 20.51
N THR A 92 0.45 -8.73 19.95
CA THR A 92 0.94 -8.42 18.60
C THR A 92 -0.07 -8.88 17.56
N PRO A 93 -0.52 -7.99 16.67
CA PRO A 93 -1.45 -8.38 15.60
C PRO A 93 -0.85 -9.42 14.67
N THR A 94 -1.71 -10.26 14.12
CA THR A 94 -1.28 -11.26 13.15
C THR A 94 -1.29 -10.69 11.74
N LEU A 95 -0.50 -11.28 10.85
CA LEU A 95 -0.50 -10.92 9.44
C LEU A 95 -1.88 -11.17 8.81
N GLU A 96 -2.55 -12.21 9.26
CA GLU A 96 -3.89 -12.56 8.77
C GLU A 96 -4.90 -11.44 9.08
N ASP A 97 -4.89 -10.90 10.30
CA ASP A 97 -5.76 -9.79 10.67
C ASP A 97 -5.48 -8.56 9.83
N SER A 98 -4.21 -8.25 9.62
CA SER A 98 -3.79 -7.13 8.79
C SER A 98 -4.23 -7.31 7.35
N ASN A 99 -4.07 -8.51 6.80
CA ASN A 99 -4.48 -8.80 5.43
C ASN A 99 -5.99 -8.71 5.27
N SER A 100 -6.76 -9.06 6.28
CA SER A 100 -8.22 -8.89 6.26
C SER A 100 -8.60 -7.43 6.13
N MET A 101 -7.95 -6.55 6.87
CA MET A 101 -8.20 -5.11 6.78
C MET A 101 -7.78 -4.54 5.42
N PHE A 102 -6.63 -4.94 4.93
CA PHE A 102 -6.15 -4.52 3.62
C PHE A 102 -7.12 -4.97 2.52
N ASN A 103 -7.61 -6.20 2.62
CA ASN A 103 -8.54 -6.74 1.64
C ASN A 103 -9.91 -6.08 1.70
N GLU A 104 -10.34 -5.55 2.84
CA GLU A 104 -11.59 -4.78 2.90
C GLU A 104 -11.59 -3.62 1.92
N ILE A 105 -10.46 -2.91 1.83
CA ILE A 105 -10.33 -1.82 0.87
C ILE A 105 -10.19 -2.37 -0.54
N LYS A 106 -9.30 -3.34 -0.72
CA LYS A 106 -9.02 -3.93 -2.03
C LYS A 106 -10.25 -4.54 -2.69
N ASN A 107 -11.14 -5.15 -1.90
CA ASN A 107 -12.32 -5.84 -2.43
C ASN A 107 -13.35 -4.90 -3.06
N TYR A 108 -13.27 -3.60 -2.80
CA TYR A 108 -14.08 -2.63 -3.53
C TYR A 108 -13.60 -2.41 -4.97
N VAL A 109 -12.39 -2.87 -5.30
CA VAL A 109 -11.74 -2.54 -6.56
C VAL A 109 -11.69 -3.76 -7.46
N ASP A 110 -12.15 -3.56 -8.71
CA ASP A 110 -11.99 -4.56 -9.77
C ASP A 110 -10.84 -4.10 -10.67
N CYS A 111 -9.67 -4.72 -10.49
CA CYS A 111 -8.49 -4.33 -11.25
C CYS A 111 -8.53 -4.77 -12.71
N GLU A 112 -9.43 -5.69 -13.08
CA GLU A 112 -9.63 -6.07 -14.47
C GLU A 112 -10.49 -5.05 -15.22
N ASN A 113 -11.37 -4.36 -14.49
CA ASN A 113 -12.22 -3.31 -15.03
C ASN A 113 -12.23 -2.12 -14.04
N PRO A 114 -11.10 -1.41 -13.93
CA PRO A 114 -10.92 -0.41 -12.88
C PRO A 114 -11.82 0.80 -13.08
N LYS A 115 -12.61 1.10 -12.07
CA LYS A 115 -13.48 2.27 -12.02
C LYS A 115 -13.50 2.80 -10.60
N ASP A 116 -13.59 4.11 -10.46
CA ASP A 116 -13.73 4.73 -9.15
C ASP A 116 -15.03 4.24 -8.49
N VAL A 117 -14.94 4.00 -7.19
CA VAL A 117 -16.08 3.54 -6.38
C VAL A 117 -16.69 4.76 -5.72
N LEU A 118 -17.93 5.07 -6.10
CA LEU A 118 -18.64 6.25 -5.61
C LEU A 118 -19.68 5.85 -4.56
N LEU A 119 -20.00 6.79 -3.70
CA LEU A 119 -21.07 6.63 -2.73
C LEU A 119 -22.44 6.60 -3.42
#